data_1b56e258af7094ec299bd9416a48af10
#
_entry.id   1b56e258af7094ec299bd9416a48af10
#
_cell.length_a   1.000
_cell.length_b   1.000
_cell.length_c   1.000
_cell.angle_alpha   90.00
_cell.angle_beta   90.00
_cell.angle_gamma   90.00
#
_symmetry.space_group_name_H-M   'P 1'
#
loop_
_entity.id
_entity.type
_entity.pdbx_description
1 polymer ?
#
loop_
_entity_poly.entity_id
_entity_poly.type
_entity_poly.pdbx_seq_one_letter_code
_entity_poly.pdbx_strand_id
1 'polypeptide(L)'
;VNRRETRWLADIESRCDGVRDGRVLVACSGGGDSIALLSFLWSIRRNLGLELVVAHAHHGLRPEADDEAEFVRALCRSGDLDLVEAGLDVKAHAAATGQGLETAXXXXXXXXXELRWSWLGAQARSFGALAVATGHTLDDHTETVMVRLARGGGARCLTPLPPRQGLRWSPLIQARRADLRAYLEAKGLAWKEDSSNLEPFTPRNRWRKLLEPMRSEAPALDGHLWETHLQVAELAAFRDRQVDAWRGARWQAGPGGLHLARGWEEPDLRWVLDAAFTELGWPREAALLRDLAAWLLPHLGRRPGKPKTWGGWRLAAAGEGSPEPRRDPLFPWSLTRY
;
A
#
# COMPACT_ATOMS: atom_id res chain seq x y z
N VAL A 1 -23.16 14.24 17.47
CA VAL A 1 -22.04 13.31 17.21
C VAL A 1 -22.17 12.16 18.21
N ASN A 2 -22.30 10.94 17.72
CA ASN A 2 -22.39 9.77 18.58
C ASN A 2 -20.99 9.26 18.95
N ARG A 3 -20.91 8.29 19.88
CA ARG A 3 -19.64 7.74 20.38
C ARG A 3 -18.71 7.24 19.26
N ARG A 4 -19.29 6.66 18.21
CA ARG A 4 -18.56 6.15 17.05
C ARG A 4 -17.95 7.29 16.23
N GLU A 5 -18.74 8.30 15.94
CA GLU A 5 -18.29 9.50 15.19
C GLU A 5 -17.21 10.25 15.96
N THR A 6 -17.31 10.33 17.30
CA THR A 6 -16.29 10.93 18.17
C THR A 6 -14.96 10.18 18.04
N ARG A 7 -15.00 8.85 18.02
CA ARG A 7 -13.80 8.03 17.84
C ARG A 7 -13.16 8.28 16.46
N TRP A 8 -13.97 8.29 15.40
CA TRP A 8 -13.44 8.55 14.04
C TRP A 8 -12.82 9.94 13.94
N LEU A 9 -13.46 10.94 14.56
CA LEU A 9 -12.91 12.30 14.57
C LEU A 9 -11.54 12.31 15.28
N ALA A 10 -11.43 11.69 16.43
CA ALA A 10 -10.18 11.62 17.19
C ALA A 10 -9.08 10.90 16.38
N ASP A 11 -9.43 9.78 15.73
CA ASP A 11 -8.51 9.03 14.87
C ASP A 11 -8.00 9.88 13.71
N ILE A 12 -8.90 10.63 13.07
CA ILE A 12 -8.54 11.52 11.95
C ILE A 12 -7.70 12.68 12.45
N GLU A 13 -8.09 13.34 13.55
CA GLU A 13 -7.35 14.48 14.12
C GLU A 13 -5.91 14.10 14.48
N SER A 14 -5.71 12.88 14.98
CA SER A 14 -4.38 12.40 15.36
C SER A 14 -3.47 12.14 14.15
N ARG A 15 -4.03 12.09 12.94
CA ARG A 15 -3.32 11.67 11.71
C ARG A 15 -3.53 12.61 10.53
N CYS A 16 -4.11 13.79 10.77
CA CYS A 16 -4.40 14.75 9.69
C CYS A 16 -3.28 15.77 9.46
N ASP A 17 -2.16 15.63 10.14
CA ASP A 17 -0.97 16.45 9.89
C ASP A 17 -0.59 16.36 8.41
N GLY A 18 -0.45 17.50 7.76
CA GLY A 18 -0.17 17.58 6.33
C GLY A 18 -1.41 17.59 5.45
N VAL A 19 -2.63 17.63 6.03
CA VAL A 19 -3.87 17.91 5.27
C VAL A 19 -4.68 19.05 5.87
N ARG A 20 -4.42 19.43 7.13
CA ARG A 20 -5.12 20.55 7.79
C ARG A 20 -4.98 21.83 6.97
N ASP A 21 -6.03 22.60 7.01
CA ASP A 21 -6.13 23.93 6.37
C ASP A 21 -5.80 23.88 4.87
N GLY A 22 -6.20 22.77 4.22
CA GLY A 22 -5.89 22.56 2.83
C GLY A 22 -6.98 21.86 2.03
N ARG A 23 -6.74 21.77 0.75
CA ARG A 23 -7.67 21.13 -0.18
C ARG A 23 -7.44 19.61 -0.19
N VAL A 24 -8.54 18.86 -0.18
CA VAL A 24 -8.54 17.39 -0.22
C VAL A 24 -9.46 16.93 -1.36
N LEU A 25 -8.90 16.10 -2.22
CA LEU A 25 -9.68 15.45 -3.30
C LEU A 25 -10.30 14.17 -2.69
N VAL A 26 -11.64 14.07 -2.68
CA VAL A 26 -12.34 12.91 -2.11
C VAL A 26 -12.73 11.96 -3.24
N ALA A 27 -12.11 10.80 -3.30
CA ALA A 27 -12.42 9.78 -4.31
C ALA A 27 -13.76 9.12 -3.95
N CYS A 28 -14.78 9.40 -4.75
CA CYS A 28 -16.16 8.98 -4.50
C CYS A 28 -16.68 8.12 -5.65
N SER A 29 -16.89 6.83 -5.38
CA SER A 29 -17.45 5.89 -6.37
C SER A 29 -18.98 5.85 -6.35
N GLY A 30 -19.60 6.42 -5.32
CA GLY A 30 -21.04 6.27 -5.08
C GLY A 30 -21.38 5.11 -4.15
N GLY A 31 -20.44 4.22 -3.88
CA GLY A 31 -20.62 3.11 -2.94
C GLY A 31 -20.58 3.56 -1.48
N GLY A 32 -21.16 2.72 -0.60
CA GLY A 32 -21.36 3.09 0.81
C GLY A 32 -20.12 3.63 1.52
N ASP A 33 -18.97 2.99 1.35
CA ASP A 33 -17.74 3.41 2.04
C ASP A 33 -17.30 4.82 1.58
N SER A 34 -17.42 5.12 0.29
CA SER A 34 -17.03 6.42 -0.26
C SER A 34 -18.04 7.53 0.09
N ILE A 35 -19.33 7.20 0.15
CA ILE A 35 -20.38 8.14 0.57
C ILE A 35 -20.22 8.45 2.07
N ALA A 36 -19.96 7.43 2.89
CA ALA A 36 -19.71 7.63 4.33
C ALA A 36 -18.47 8.52 4.55
N LEU A 37 -17.41 8.28 3.79
CA LEU A 37 -16.20 9.10 3.84
C LEU A 37 -16.53 10.57 3.51
N LEU A 38 -17.20 10.79 2.38
CA LEU A 38 -17.54 12.15 1.93
C LEU A 38 -18.41 12.86 2.97
N SER A 39 -19.48 12.19 3.42
CA SER A 39 -20.39 12.73 4.43
C SER A 39 -19.67 13.08 5.72
N PHE A 40 -18.80 12.18 6.21
CA PHE A 40 -18.09 12.39 7.45
C PHE A 40 -17.07 13.54 7.31
N LEU A 41 -16.26 13.55 6.25
CA LEU A 41 -15.32 14.64 6.01
C LEU A 41 -16.04 15.99 5.86
N TRP A 42 -17.18 15.99 5.17
CA TRP A 42 -18.01 17.21 5.05
C TRP A 42 -18.45 17.71 6.43
N SER A 43 -18.85 16.81 7.31
CA SER A 43 -19.34 17.18 8.66
C SER A 43 -18.23 17.80 9.53
N ILE A 44 -16.98 17.37 9.34
CA ILE A 44 -15.84 17.82 10.17
C ILE A 44 -14.91 18.80 9.44
N ARG A 45 -15.21 19.18 8.19
CA ARG A 45 -14.30 20.00 7.37
C ARG A 45 -13.92 21.32 8.03
N ARG A 46 -14.86 21.95 8.72
CA ARG A 46 -14.59 23.23 9.41
C ARG A 46 -13.64 23.06 10.58
N ASN A 47 -13.72 21.95 11.30
CA ASN A 47 -12.83 21.64 12.42
C ASN A 47 -11.38 21.46 11.96
N LEU A 48 -11.19 20.99 10.73
CA LEU A 48 -9.87 20.69 10.18
C LEU A 48 -9.42 21.69 9.10
N GLY A 49 -10.24 22.71 8.81
CA GLY A 49 -9.93 23.70 7.78
C GLY A 49 -9.88 23.10 6.37
N LEU A 50 -10.68 22.07 6.07
CA LEU A 50 -10.59 21.38 4.79
C LEU A 50 -11.48 22.01 3.73
N GLU A 51 -10.94 22.15 2.51
CA GLU A 51 -11.69 22.37 1.29
C GLU A 51 -11.81 21.03 0.56
N LEU A 52 -13.04 20.60 0.29
CA LEU A 52 -13.29 19.29 -0.34
C LEU A 52 -13.65 19.45 -1.81
N VAL A 53 -12.99 18.68 -2.67
CA VAL A 53 -13.34 18.51 -4.09
C VAL A 53 -13.64 17.03 -4.29
N VAL A 54 -14.80 16.71 -4.85
CA VAL A 54 -15.18 15.31 -5.09
C VAL A 54 -14.62 14.86 -6.45
N ALA A 55 -14.02 13.67 -6.49
CA ALA A 55 -13.51 13.07 -7.71
C ALA A 55 -14.23 11.74 -7.99
N HIS A 56 -14.94 11.68 -9.10
CA HIS A 56 -15.65 10.46 -9.52
C HIS A 56 -15.04 9.96 -10.84
N ALA A 57 -14.54 8.71 -10.80
CA ALA A 57 -14.01 8.06 -12.00
C ALA A 57 -14.81 6.77 -12.27
N HIS A 58 -15.41 6.67 -13.43
CA HIS A 58 -16.13 5.48 -13.86
C HIS A 58 -15.43 4.85 -15.08
N HIS A 59 -15.61 3.57 -15.25
CA HIS A 59 -14.92 2.81 -16.31
C HIS A 59 -15.74 2.62 -17.56
N GLY A 60 -17.01 3.09 -17.58
CA GLY A 60 -17.89 3.02 -18.74
C GLY A 60 -18.18 1.62 -19.27
N LEU A 61 -17.82 0.58 -18.52
CA LEU A 61 -17.93 -0.82 -18.97
C LEU A 61 -19.28 -1.46 -18.62
N ARG A 62 -20.07 -0.77 -17.80
CA ARG A 62 -21.35 -1.29 -17.31
C ARG A 62 -22.44 -0.25 -17.48
N PRO A 63 -23.67 -0.70 -17.74
CA PRO A 63 -24.81 0.23 -17.85
C PRO A 63 -25.04 1.06 -16.56
N GLU A 64 -24.73 0.47 -15.41
CA GLU A 64 -24.91 1.11 -14.09
C GLU A 64 -23.95 2.29 -13.87
N ALA A 65 -22.86 2.40 -14.65
CA ALA A 65 -21.85 3.46 -14.49
C ALA A 65 -22.45 4.87 -14.66
N ASP A 66 -23.39 5.02 -15.59
CA ASP A 66 -24.08 6.30 -15.82
C ASP A 66 -24.99 6.66 -14.63
N ASP A 67 -25.67 5.66 -14.05
CA ASP A 67 -26.52 5.85 -12.87
C ASP A 67 -25.70 6.20 -11.63
N GLU A 68 -24.51 5.60 -11.50
CA GLU A 68 -23.57 5.93 -10.42
C GLU A 68 -23.06 7.37 -10.57
N ALA A 69 -22.68 7.76 -11.77
CA ALA A 69 -22.21 9.11 -12.06
C ALA A 69 -23.31 10.16 -11.78
N GLU A 70 -24.55 9.91 -12.25
CA GLU A 70 -25.66 10.84 -11.99
C GLU A 70 -25.98 10.92 -10.50
N PHE A 71 -25.89 9.81 -9.78
CA PHE A 71 -26.08 9.78 -8.31
C PHE A 71 -25.04 10.69 -7.63
N VAL A 72 -23.76 10.58 -8.01
CA VAL A 72 -22.69 11.39 -7.42
C VAL A 72 -22.87 12.88 -7.80
N ARG A 73 -23.25 13.16 -9.06
CA ARG A 73 -23.56 14.54 -9.50
C ARG A 73 -24.69 15.17 -8.68
N ALA A 74 -25.77 14.41 -8.49
CA ALA A 74 -26.92 14.88 -7.70
C ALA A 74 -26.52 15.17 -6.26
N LEU A 75 -25.70 14.28 -5.66
CA LEU A 75 -25.18 14.46 -4.31
C LEU A 75 -24.33 15.74 -4.21
N CYS A 76 -23.44 15.96 -5.16
CA CYS A 76 -22.55 17.13 -5.16
C CYS A 76 -23.36 18.43 -5.34
N ARG A 77 -24.35 18.42 -6.25
CA ARG A 77 -25.25 19.58 -6.43
C ARG A 77 -26.00 19.92 -5.14
N SER A 78 -26.53 18.90 -4.44
CA SER A 78 -27.30 19.14 -3.21
C SER A 78 -26.41 19.62 -2.05
N GLY A 79 -25.13 19.24 -2.03
CA GLY A 79 -24.17 19.63 -1.01
C GLY A 79 -23.33 20.85 -1.35
N ASP A 80 -23.54 21.47 -2.52
CA ASP A 80 -22.72 22.58 -3.03
C ASP A 80 -21.23 22.20 -2.99
N LEU A 81 -20.91 21.02 -3.56
CA LEU A 81 -19.56 20.48 -3.61
C LEU A 81 -19.00 20.52 -5.04
N ASP A 82 -17.78 20.96 -5.18
CA ASP A 82 -17.06 20.89 -6.45
C ASP A 82 -16.87 19.42 -6.85
N LEU A 83 -17.13 19.10 -8.12
CA LEU A 83 -17.00 17.76 -8.66
C LEU A 83 -16.11 17.76 -9.91
N VAL A 84 -15.17 16.84 -9.93
CA VAL A 84 -14.43 16.49 -11.15
C VAL A 84 -14.70 15.02 -11.47
N GLU A 85 -14.95 14.75 -12.75
CA GLU A 85 -15.29 13.38 -13.15
C GLU A 85 -14.59 12.99 -14.45
N ALA A 86 -14.40 11.68 -14.65
CA ALA A 86 -13.83 11.13 -15.86
C ALA A 86 -14.36 9.73 -16.15
N GLY A 87 -14.59 9.49 -17.44
CA GLY A 87 -14.74 8.14 -17.96
C GLY A 87 -13.34 7.59 -18.29
N LEU A 88 -12.91 6.55 -17.61
CA LEU A 88 -11.60 5.96 -17.82
C LEU A 88 -11.67 4.84 -18.87
N ASP A 89 -11.03 5.06 -20.02
CA ASP A 89 -11.00 4.06 -21.08
C ASP A 89 -9.91 3.02 -20.84
N VAL A 90 -10.31 1.96 -20.16
CA VAL A 90 -9.42 0.84 -19.80
C VAL A 90 -8.92 0.10 -21.05
N LYS A 91 -9.77 0.01 -22.11
CA LYS A 91 -9.41 -0.69 -23.36
C LYS A 91 -8.31 0.06 -24.10
N ALA A 92 -8.46 1.40 -24.23
CA ALA A 92 -7.46 2.23 -24.88
C ALA A 92 -6.13 2.18 -24.12
N HIS A 93 -6.17 2.19 -22.80
CA HIS A 93 -4.96 2.10 -21.97
C HIS A 93 -4.24 0.76 -22.11
N ALA A 94 -4.96 -0.35 -22.09
CA ALA A 94 -4.40 -1.69 -22.27
C ALA A 94 -3.70 -1.80 -23.64
N ALA A 95 -4.34 -1.25 -24.69
CA ALA A 95 -3.75 -1.23 -26.03
C ALA A 95 -2.46 -0.39 -26.09
N ALA A 96 -2.45 0.77 -25.41
CA ALA A 96 -1.31 1.68 -25.40
C ALA A 96 -0.11 1.12 -24.62
N THR A 97 -0.35 0.27 -23.60
CA THR A 97 0.72 -0.31 -22.77
C THR A 97 1.17 -1.69 -23.24
N GLY A 98 0.59 -2.20 -24.33
CA GLY A 98 0.94 -3.52 -24.90
C GLY A 98 0.52 -4.71 -24.05
N GLN A 99 -0.38 -4.51 -23.10
CA GLN A 99 -0.91 -5.58 -22.26
C GLN A 99 -2.13 -6.20 -22.95
N GLY A 100 -1.94 -7.41 -23.46
CA GLY A 100 -3.03 -8.13 -24.13
C GLY A 100 -4.23 -8.38 -23.21
N LEU A 101 -5.43 -8.15 -23.77
CA LEU A 101 -6.72 -8.33 -23.08
C LEU A 101 -7.02 -9.80 -22.70
N GLU A 102 -6.21 -10.72 -23.15
CA GLU A 102 -6.47 -12.18 -22.99
C GLU A 102 -6.09 -12.78 -21.64
N THR A 103 -5.33 -12.06 -20.82
CA THR A 103 -5.01 -12.49 -19.45
C THR A 103 -5.99 -11.85 -18.46
N ALA A 104 -7.14 -12.07 -18.87
CA ALA A 104 -8.41 -11.70 -18.30
C ALA A 104 -8.48 -11.13 -16.86
N UNK A 105 -9.31 -11.03 -16.18
CA UNK A 105 -9.75 -10.46 -14.94
C UNK A 105 -8.72 -9.89 -13.96
N UNK A 106 -7.73 -10.43 -13.91
CA UNK A 106 -6.78 -9.97 -12.95
C UNK A 106 -5.93 -8.84 -13.50
N UNK A 107 -5.70 -8.86 -14.70
CA UNK A 107 -4.97 -7.82 -15.35
C UNK A 107 -5.82 -6.57 -15.61
N UNK A 108 -7.02 -6.77 -15.82
CA UNK A 108 -7.94 -5.70 -15.98
C UNK A 108 -8.24 -4.98 -14.69
N UNK A 109 -8.13 -5.72 -13.68
CA UNK A 109 -8.31 -5.11 -12.42
C UNK A 109 -7.09 -4.32 -11.97
N UNK A 110 -6.11 -4.70 -12.35
CA UNK A 110 -4.92 -3.99 -12.04
C UNK A 110 -4.76 -2.74 -12.92
N UNK A 111 -5.13 -2.79 -14.04
CA UNK A 111 -5.16 -1.67 -14.92
C UNK A 111 -6.22 -0.63 -14.55
N UNK A 112 -7.19 -1.04 -14.03
CA UNK A 112 -8.20 -0.20 -13.50
C UNK A 112 -7.79 0.54 -12.26
N UNK A 113 -6.94 -0.02 -11.57
CA UNK A 113 -6.47 0.62 -10.39
C UNK A 113 -5.44 1.67 -10.71
N GLU A 114 -4.51 1.41 -11.62
CA GLU A 114 -3.45 2.30 -12.11
C GLU A 114 -4.01 3.55 -12.79
N LEU A 115 -4.88 3.37 -13.72
CA LEU A 115 -5.52 4.48 -14.42
C LEU A 115 -6.23 5.43 -13.44
N ARG A 116 -6.98 4.85 -12.54
CA ARG A 116 -7.70 5.64 -11.52
C ARG A 116 -6.72 6.47 -10.68
N TRP A 117 -5.62 5.84 -10.23
CA TRP A 117 -4.63 6.54 -9.40
C TRP A 117 -3.84 7.58 -10.18
N SER A 118 -3.51 7.27 -11.44
CA SER A 118 -2.86 8.24 -12.33
C SER A 118 -3.75 9.48 -12.52
N TRP A 119 -5.03 9.24 -12.82
CA TRP A 119 -6.00 10.33 -12.98
C TRP A 119 -6.23 11.09 -11.67
N LEU A 120 -6.47 10.40 -10.55
CA LEU A 120 -6.66 11.04 -9.25
C LEU A 120 -5.43 11.89 -8.86
N GLY A 121 -4.23 11.37 -9.13
CA GLY A 121 -2.98 12.10 -8.87
C GLY A 121 -2.86 13.35 -9.74
N ALA A 122 -3.25 13.27 -11.01
CA ALA A 122 -3.26 14.42 -11.91
C ALA A 122 -4.28 15.48 -11.42
N GLN A 123 -5.49 15.05 -11.04
CA GLN A 123 -6.50 15.96 -10.50
C GLN A 123 -6.05 16.59 -9.17
N ALA A 124 -5.45 15.81 -8.29
CA ALA A 124 -4.93 16.34 -7.02
C ALA A 124 -3.91 17.46 -7.27
N ARG A 125 -2.99 17.25 -8.21
CA ARG A 125 -2.00 18.28 -8.59
C ARG A 125 -2.70 19.53 -9.20
N SER A 126 -3.65 19.31 -10.09
CA SER A 126 -4.39 20.40 -10.77
C SER A 126 -5.14 21.29 -9.78
N PHE A 127 -5.73 20.70 -8.74
CA PHE A 127 -6.48 21.42 -7.71
C PHE A 127 -5.60 21.88 -6.54
N GLY A 128 -4.29 21.57 -6.56
CA GLY A 128 -3.41 21.86 -5.43
C GLY A 128 -3.81 21.10 -4.17
N ALA A 129 -4.40 19.90 -4.32
CA ALA A 129 -4.87 19.13 -3.19
C ALA A 129 -3.69 18.46 -2.44
N LEU A 130 -3.72 18.54 -1.13
CA LEU A 130 -2.68 17.96 -0.26
C LEU A 130 -2.81 16.44 -0.15
N ALA A 131 -4.00 15.90 -0.45
CA ALA A 131 -4.26 14.46 -0.37
C ALA A 131 -5.45 14.06 -1.25
N VAL A 132 -5.48 12.77 -1.59
CA VAL A 132 -6.64 12.07 -2.16
C VAL A 132 -7.22 11.17 -1.06
N ALA A 133 -8.35 11.56 -0.50
CA ALA A 133 -9.03 10.77 0.52
C ALA A 133 -9.76 9.59 -0.13
N THR A 134 -9.59 8.41 0.42
CA THR A 134 -10.21 7.16 -0.07
C THR A 134 -10.98 6.44 1.03
N GLY A 135 -12.06 5.77 0.66
CA GLY A 135 -12.95 5.05 1.57
C GLY A 135 -12.44 3.67 1.97
N HIS A 136 -11.14 3.50 2.15
CA HIS A 136 -10.60 2.25 2.67
C HIS A 136 -10.96 2.08 4.14
N THR A 137 -11.31 0.85 4.50
CA THR A 137 -11.86 0.47 5.82
C THR A 137 -10.97 -0.56 6.51
N LEU A 138 -11.28 -0.85 7.76
CA LEU A 138 -10.64 -1.93 8.51
C LEU A 138 -10.90 -3.29 7.86
N ASP A 139 -12.07 -3.47 7.24
CA ASP A 139 -12.38 -4.68 6.48
C ASP A 139 -11.42 -4.84 5.28
N ASP A 140 -11.15 -3.76 4.57
CA ASP A 140 -10.20 -3.77 3.43
C ASP A 140 -8.79 -4.13 3.88
N HIS A 141 -8.40 -3.65 5.06
CA HIS A 141 -7.13 -3.98 5.68
C HIS A 141 -7.04 -5.50 5.92
N THR A 142 -8.03 -6.07 6.60
CA THR A 142 -8.08 -7.52 6.88
C THR A 142 -8.05 -8.35 5.59
N GLU A 143 -8.86 -7.98 4.62
CA GLU A 143 -8.88 -8.65 3.30
C GLU A 143 -7.48 -8.64 2.66
N THR A 144 -6.79 -7.50 2.73
CA THR A 144 -5.43 -7.35 2.17
C THR A 144 -4.42 -8.24 2.89
N VAL A 145 -4.49 -8.30 4.22
CA VAL A 145 -3.63 -9.15 5.04
C VAL A 145 -3.81 -10.62 4.64
N MET A 146 -5.05 -11.07 4.53
CA MET A 146 -5.33 -12.48 4.19
C MET A 146 -4.82 -12.85 2.81
N VAL A 147 -5.01 -11.95 1.82
CA VAL A 147 -4.48 -12.17 0.47
C VAL A 147 -2.94 -12.26 0.49
N ARG A 148 -2.27 -11.38 1.26
CA ARG A 148 -0.80 -11.38 1.36
C ARG A 148 -0.28 -12.62 2.07
N LEU A 149 -0.91 -13.02 3.17
CA LEU A 149 -0.53 -14.23 3.94
C LEU A 149 -0.64 -15.47 3.06
N ALA A 150 -1.72 -15.59 2.30
CA ALA A 150 -1.93 -16.74 1.40
C ALA A 150 -0.87 -16.82 0.29
N ARG A 151 -0.23 -15.69 -0.04
CA ARG A 151 0.86 -15.63 -1.03
C ARG A 151 2.25 -15.86 -0.44
N GLY A 152 2.35 -15.95 0.88
CA GLY A 152 3.62 -16.26 1.55
C GLY A 152 4.60 -15.10 1.66
N GLY A 153 4.14 -13.90 1.90
CA GLY A 153 4.98 -12.70 1.97
C GLY A 153 5.71 -12.46 3.31
N GLY A 154 5.76 -13.46 4.20
CA GLY A 154 6.46 -13.34 5.48
C GLY A 154 5.84 -12.28 6.39
N ALA A 155 6.61 -11.73 7.34
CA ALA A 155 6.13 -10.72 8.29
C ALA A 155 5.62 -9.45 7.61
N ARG A 156 6.07 -9.15 6.39
CA ARG A 156 5.58 -7.99 5.63
C ARG A 156 4.10 -8.07 5.27
N CYS A 157 3.53 -9.28 5.25
CA CYS A 157 2.09 -9.46 5.05
C CYS A 157 1.30 -8.75 6.12
N LEU A 158 1.88 -8.69 7.32
CA LEU A 158 1.27 -8.10 8.51
C LEU A 158 1.51 -6.59 8.63
N THR A 159 2.22 -5.95 7.68
CA THR A 159 2.33 -4.50 7.74
C THR A 159 1.01 -3.86 7.31
N PRO A 160 0.53 -2.86 8.06
CA PRO A 160 -0.79 -2.31 7.79
C PRO A 160 -0.86 -1.54 6.47
N LEU A 161 -2.07 -1.36 5.98
CA LEU A 161 -2.32 -0.31 5.01
C LEU A 161 -2.17 1.00 5.77
N PRO A 162 -1.18 1.82 5.43
CA PRO A 162 -0.98 3.04 6.21
C PRO A 162 -2.14 4.00 6.01
N PRO A 163 -2.53 4.75 7.06
CA PRO A 163 -3.55 5.80 6.92
C PRO A 163 -3.15 6.84 5.87
N ARG A 164 -1.84 7.04 5.67
CA ARG A 164 -1.32 7.93 4.65
C ARG A 164 -0.15 7.29 3.92
N GLN A 165 -0.15 7.43 2.59
CA GLN A 165 0.94 6.95 1.73
C GLN A 165 1.04 7.88 0.52
N GLY A 166 2.00 8.78 0.55
CA GLY A 166 2.11 9.81 -0.48
C GLY A 166 0.84 10.67 -0.50
N LEU A 167 0.23 10.79 -1.68
CA LEU A 167 -1.03 11.51 -1.84
C LEU A 167 -2.24 10.76 -1.26
N ARG A 168 -2.18 9.43 -1.16
CA ARG A 168 -3.32 8.65 -0.67
C ARG A 168 -3.50 8.84 0.83
N TRP A 169 -4.73 9.19 1.23
CA TRP A 169 -5.14 9.32 2.62
C TRP A 169 -6.39 8.46 2.84
N SER A 170 -6.37 7.61 3.84
CA SER A 170 -7.46 6.71 4.19
C SER A 170 -7.92 7.02 5.62
N PRO A 171 -8.69 8.11 5.79
CA PRO A 171 -9.03 8.60 7.13
C PRO A 171 -9.90 7.61 7.93
N LEU A 172 -10.68 6.78 7.25
CA LEU A 172 -11.58 5.81 7.90
C LEU A 172 -11.00 4.38 7.92
N ILE A 173 -9.66 4.24 7.82
CA ILE A 173 -9.02 2.91 7.74
C ILE A 173 -9.26 2.04 8.99
N GLN A 174 -9.62 2.64 10.12
CA GLN A 174 -9.97 1.89 11.34
C GLN A 174 -11.47 1.73 11.53
N ALA A 175 -12.29 2.27 10.63
CA ALA A 175 -13.74 2.09 10.69
C ALA A 175 -14.14 0.76 10.04
N ARG A 176 -15.11 0.06 10.65
CA ARG A 176 -15.70 -1.14 10.06
C ARG A 176 -16.72 -0.74 9.00
N ARG A 177 -16.76 -1.49 7.92
CA ARG A 177 -17.78 -1.28 6.85
C ARG A 177 -19.20 -1.29 7.40
N ALA A 178 -19.48 -2.20 8.36
CA ALA A 178 -20.78 -2.25 9.01
C ALA A 178 -21.10 -0.95 9.78
N ASP A 179 -20.10 -0.35 10.42
CA ASP A 179 -20.27 0.91 11.14
C ASP A 179 -20.52 2.09 10.18
N LEU A 180 -19.89 2.08 9.01
CA LEU A 180 -20.11 3.09 7.98
C LEU A 180 -21.53 3.00 7.42
N ARG A 181 -22.04 1.79 7.21
CA ARG A 181 -23.42 1.58 6.77
C ARG A 181 -24.42 2.07 7.82
N ALA A 182 -24.21 1.69 9.08
CA ALA A 182 -25.06 2.17 10.18
C ALA A 182 -25.04 3.70 10.29
N TYR A 183 -23.90 4.33 10.04
CA TYR A 183 -23.76 5.80 9.99
C TYR A 183 -24.61 6.40 8.87
N LEU A 184 -24.54 5.83 7.67
CA LEU A 184 -25.32 6.32 6.52
C LEU A 184 -26.81 6.17 6.78
N GLU A 185 -27.25 5.03 7.30
CA GLU A 185 -28.67 4.78 7.67
C GLU A 185 -29.15 5.80 8.69
N ALA A 186 -28.35 6.05 9.73
CA ALA A 186 -28.70 7.02 10.79
C ALA A 186 -28.81 8.44 10.25
N LYS A 187 -28.08 8.77 9.16
CA LYS A 187 -28.13 10.08 8.50
C LYS A 187 -29.18 10.13 7.39
N GLY A 188 -29.85 9.03 7.08
CA GLY A 188 -30.81 8.96 5.97
C GLY A 188 -30.14 9.14 4.60
N LEU A 189 -28.89 8.76 4.47
CA LEU A 189 -28.13 8.92 3.23
C LEU A 189 -28.19 7.65 2.39
N ALA A 190 -28.51 7.82 1.11
CA ALA A 190 -28.52 6.72 0.14
C ALA A 190 -27.09 6.46 -0.39
N TRP A 191 -26.87 5.25 -0.88
CA TRP A 191 -25.66 4.86 -1.60
C TRP A 191 -25.99 3.81 -2.65
N LYS A 192 -25.07 3.57 -3.56
CA LYS A 192 -25.20 2.52 -4.58
C LYS A 192 -24.49 1.25 -4.12
N GLU A 193 -25.11 0.10 -4.31
CA GLU A 193 -24.45 -1.19 -4.08
C GLU A 193 -23.71 -1.60 -5.34
N ASP A 194 -22.41 -1.82 -5.21
CA ASP A 194 -21.58 -2.23 -6.36
C ASP A 194 -21.75 -3.75 -6.56
N SER A 195 -22.43 -4.12 -7.64
CA SER A 195 -22.68 -5.51 -8.00
C SER A 195 -21.39 -6.34 -8.16
N SER A 196 -20.28 -5.71 -8.55
CA SER A 196 -18.99 -6.40 -8.71
C SER A 196 -18.43 -6.94 -7.38
N ASN A 197 -18.86 -6.39 -6.26
CA ASN A 197 -18.46 -6.89 -4.94
C ASN A 197 -19.02 -8.27 -4.64
N LEU A 198 -20.09 -8.67 -5.30
CA LEU A 198 -20.73 -9.99 -5.12
C LEU A 198 -20.04 -11.08 -5.92
N GLU A 199 -19.26 -10.72 -6.92
CA GLU A 199 -18.66 -11.67 -7.83
C GLU A 199 -17.32 -12.23 -7.30
N PRO A 200 -17.12 -13.56 -7.33
CA PRO A 200 -15.93 -14.16 -6.71
C PRO A 200 -14.67 -14.11 -7.57
N PHE A 201 -14.64 -13.28 -8.59
CA PHE A 201 -13.53 -13.25 -9.56
C PHE A 201 -12.21 -12.78 -8.97
N THR A 202 -12.22 -11.95 -7.95
CA THR A 202 -10.97 -11.46 -7.35
C THR A 202 -10.62 -12.26 -6.09
N PRO A 203 -9.32 -12.46 -5.80
CA PRO A 203 -8.92 -13.05 -4.53
C PRO A 203 -9.50 -12.30 -3.33
N ARG A 204 -9.59 -10.97 -3.42
CA ARG A 204 -10.13 -10.13 -2.36
C ARG A 204 -11.62 -10.45 -2.09
N ASN A 205 -12.43 -10.58 -3.14
CA ASN A 205 -13.86 -10.91 -2.98
C ASN A 205 -14.04 -12.32 -2.37
N ARG A 206 -13.17 -13.28 -2.77
CA ARG A 206 -13.20 -14.61 -2.16
C ARG A 206 -12.87 -14.55 -0.67
N TRP A 207 -11.82 -13.80 -0.28
CA TRP A 207 -11.47 -13.63 1.13
C TRP A 207 -12.58 -12.91 1.91
N ARG A 208 -13.25 -11.93 1.31
CA ARG A 208 -14.40 -11.26 1.94
C ARG A 208 -15.43 -12.28 2.39
N LYS A 209 -15.80 -13.22 1.52
CA LYS A 209 -16.77 -14.28 1.83
C LYS A 209 -16.25 -15.24 2.92
N LEU A 210 -14.98 -15.61 2.87
CA LEU A 210 -14.37 -16.49 3.86
C LEU A 210 -14.26 -15.84 5.25
N LEU A 211 -14.09 -14.53 5.29
CA LEU A 211 -13.96 -13.78 6.56
C LEU A 211 -15.28 -13.65 7.32
N GLU A 212 -16.43 -13.76 6.65
CA GLU A 212 -17.73 -13.61 7.31
C GLU A 212 -17.94 -14.64 8.44
N PRO A 213 -17.76 -15.95 8.21
CA PRO A 213 -17.87 -16.91 9.31
C PRO A 213 -16.78 -16.71 10.38
N MET A 214 -15.57 -16.29 10.00
CA MET A 214 -14.50 -16.00 10.96
C MET A 214 -14.89 -14.83 11.88
N ARG A 215 -15.50 -13.79 11.33
CA ARG A 215 -15.99 -12.64 12.08
C ARG A 215 -17.15 -13.00 12.99
N SER A 216 -18.01 -13.94 12.58
CA SER A 216 -19.08 -14.44 13.41
C SER A 216 -18.54 -15.18 14.64
N GLU A 217 -17.49 -15.98 14.44
CA GLU A 217 -16.82 -16.71 15.52
C GLU A 217 -15.99 -15.79 16.41
N ALA A 218 -15.30 -14.80 15.79
CA ALA A 218 -14.40 -13.88 16.49
C ALA A 218 -14.73 -12.43 16.08
N PRO A 219 -15.75 -11.81 16.73
CA PRO A 219 -16.18 -10.45 16.34
C PRO A 219 -15.08 -9.37 16.42
N ALA A 220 -14.06 -9.59 17.25
CA ALA A 220 -12.94 -8.65 17.40
C ALA A 220 -11.78 -8.91 16.42
N LEU A 221 -11.92 -9.87 15.50
CA LEU A 221 -10.84 -10.31 14.59
C LEU A 221 -10.13 -9.15 13.90
N ASP A 222 -10.89 -8.26 13.25
CA ASP A 222 -10.30 -7.14 12.50
C ASP A 222 -9.50 -6.19 13.40
N GLY A 223 -10.02 -5.92 14.59
CA GLY A 223 -9.32 -5.09 15.58
C GLY A 223 -8.04 -5.74 16.10
N HIS A 224 -8.10 -7.04 16.41
CA HIS A 224 -6.90 -7.77 16.86
C HIS A 224 -5.82 -7.85 15.77
N LEU A 225 -6.23 -8.02 14.52
CA LEU A 225 -5.29 -7.97 13.39
C LEU A 225 -4.67 -6.58 13.25
N TRP A 226 -5.47 -5.53 13.43
CA TRP A 226 -4.95 -4.15 13.39
C TRP A 226 -3.90 -3.92 14.49
N GLU A 227 -4.18 -4.34 15.73
CA GLU A 227 -3.23 -4.19 16.84
C GLU A 227 -1.95 -5.00 16.59
N THR A 228 -2.08 -6.22 16.08
CA THR A 228 -0.92 -7.04 15.68
C THR A 228 -0.08 -6.30 14.63
N HIS A 229 -0.75 -5.67 13.68
CA HIS A 229 -0.11 -4.87 12.64
C HIS A 229 0.71 -3.71 13.19
N LEU A 230 0.16 -2.99 14.17
CA LEU A 230 0.88 -1.87 14.80
C LEU A 230 2.17 -2.37 15.44
N GLN A 231 2.10 -3.50 16.16
CA GLN A 231 3.27 -4.11 16.80
C GLN A 231 4.31 -4.54 15.76
N VAL A 232 3.88 -5.17 14.67
CA VAL A 232 4.79 -5.60 13.59
C VAL A 232 5.42 -4.36 12.92
N ALA A 233 4.65 -3.28 12.74
CA ALA A 233 5.18 -2.04 12.16
C ALA A 233 6.26 -1.41 13.08
N GLU A 234 6.06 -1.45 14.40
CA GLU A 234 7.06 -0.97 15.37
C GLU A 234 8.35 -1.79 15.29
N LEU A 235 8.22 -3.11 15.24
CA LEU A 235 9.38 -4.01 15.10
C LEU A 235 10.10 -3.78 13.76
N ALA A 236 9.35 -3.59 12.69
CA ALA A 236 9.92 -3.28 11.37
C ALA A 236 10.66 -1.94 11.40
N ALA A 237 10.09 -0.91 12.03
CA ALA A 237 10.74 0.40 12.15
C ALA A 237 12.02 0.31 13.00
N PHE A 238 12.00 -0.49 14.07
CA PHE A 238 13.21 -0.73 14.86
C PHE A 238 14.29 -1.41 14.00
N ARG A 239 13.93 -2.48 13.30
CA ARG A 239 14.84 -3.18 12.37
C ARG A 239 15.45 -2.21 11.35
N ASP A 240 14.60 -1.38 10.73
CA ASP A 240 15.04 -0.47 9.67
C ASP A 240 16.04 0.56 10.23
N ARG A 241 15.79 1.09 11.44
CA ARG A 241 16.75 1.98 12.11
C ARG A 241 18.09 1.28 12.39
N GLN A 242 18.07 -0.01 12.77
CA GLN A 242 19.30 -0.77 12.99
C GLN A 242 20.08 -0.94 11.68
N VAL A 243 19.39 -1.32 10.61
CA VAL A 243 20.00 -1.51 9.28
C VAL A 243 20.61 -0.20 8.79
N ASP A 244 19.91 0.93 8.96
CA ASP A 244 20.41 2.25 8.58
C ASP A 244 21.64 2.64 9.43
N ALA A 245 21.62 2.36 10.72
CA ALA A 245 22.75 2.66 11.62
C ALA A 245 24.01 1.88 11.22
N TRP A 246 23.84 0.72 10.59
CA TRP A 246 24.97 -0.09 10.09
C TRP A 246 25.46 0.38 8.70
N ARG A 247 24.70 1.22 8.02
CA ARG A 247 25.08 1.73 6.69
C ARG A 247 26.37 2.55 6.80
N GLY A 248 27.29 2.33 5.87
CA GLY A 248 28.60 2.98 5.86
C GLY A 248 29.62 2.37 6.81
N ALA A 249 29.16 1.70 7.89
CA ALA A 249 30.06 1.02 8.84
C ALA A 249 30.14 -0.50 8.59
N ARG A 250 29.04 -1.13 8.21
CA ARG A 250 28.96 -2.57 8.01
C ARG A 250 28.50 -2.98 6.62
N TRP A 251 27.80 -2.09 5.90
CA TRP A 251 27.33 -2.36 4.53
C TRP A 251 27.12 -1.08 3.76
N GLN A 252 27.19 -1.20 2.44
CA GLN A 252 26.78 -0.12 1.51
C GLN A 252 26.37 -0.73 0.17
N ALA A 253 25.40 -0.09 -0.49
CA ALA A 253 24.94 -0.48 -1.82
C ALA A 253 25.24 0.63 -2.82
N GLY A 254 25.50 0.25 -4.06
CA GLY A 254 25.83 1.19 -5.12
C GLY A 254 26.01 0.51 -6.47
N PRO A 255 26.51 1.25 -7.47
CA PRO A 255 26.65 0.70 -8.83
C PRO A 255 27.51 -0.57 -8.92
N GLY A 256 28.43 -0.77 -7.97
CA GLY A 256 29.28 -1.96 -7.90
C GLY A 256 28.65 -3.16 -7.19
N GLY A 257 27.38 -3.03 -6.77
CA GLY A 257 26.69 -4.09 -6.04
C GLY A 257 26.55 -3.79 -4.54
N LEU A 258 26.46 -4.85 -3.74
CA LEU A 258 26.36 -4.76 -2.28
C LEU A 258 27.72 -5.09 -1.65
N HIS A 259 28.25 -4.16 -0.89
CA HIS A 259 29.51 -4.30 -0.18
C HIS A 259 29.24 -4.63 1.29
N LEU A 260 29.92 -5.62 1.82
CA LEU A 260 29.65 -6.19 3.16
C LEU A 260 30.93 -6.26 3.99
N ALA A 261 30.83 -5.86 5.26
CA ALA A 261 31.86 -6.06 6.27
C ALA A 261 31.88 -7.53 6.71
N ARG A 262 32.73 -7.84 7.67
CA ARG A 262 32.81 -9.18 8.30
C ARG A 262 31.91 -9.28 9.52
N GLY A 263 31.73 -10.50 10.02
CA GLY A 263 31.11 -10.74 11.32
C GLY A 263 29.60 -10.50 11.38
N TRP A 264 28.89 -11.12 10.47
CA TRP A 264 27.41 -11.07 10.46
C TRP A 264 26.81 -12.25 11.20
N GLU A 265 25.67 -12.01 11.86
CA GLU A 265 24.73 -13.03 12.29
C GLU A 265 23.61 -13.17 11.25
N GLU A 266 22.95 -14.32 11.22
CA GLU A 266 21.98 -14.62 10.15
C GLU A 266 20.83 -13.60 10.09
N PRO A 267 20.16 -13.27 11.20
CA PRO A 267 19.08 -12.31 11.10
C PRO A 267 19.52 -10.95 10.58
N ASP A 268 20.66 -10.45 11.06
CA ASP A 268 21.20 -9.14 10.70
C ASP A 268 21.52 -9.07 9.19
N LEU A 269 22.23 -10.09 8.72
CA LEU A 269 22.61 -10.17 7.30
C LEU A 269 21.36 -10.20 6.42
N ARG A 270 20.36 -10.97 6.80
CA ARG A 270 19.11 -11.05 6.02
C ARG A 270 18.37 -9.71 6.00
N TRP A 271 18.40 -8.96 7.09
CA TRP A 271 17.80 -7.61 7.14
C TRP A 271 18.53 -6.66 6.21
N VAL A 272 19.84 -6.71 6.19
CA VAL A 272 20.68 -5.89 5.30
C VAL A 272 20.43 -6.27 3.83
N LEU A 273 20.37 -7.58 3.53
CA LEU A 273 20.06 -8.05 2.16
C LEU A 273 18.72 -7.50 1.70
N ASP A 274 17.70 -7.54 2.56
CA ASP A 274 16.37 -7.03 2.22
C ASP A 274 16.40 -5.52 1.89
N ALA A 275 17.09 -4.73 2.70
CA ALA A 275 17.22 -3.28 2.49
C ALA A 275 18.03 -2.98 1.23
N ALA A 276 19.19 -3.61 1.07
CA ALA A 276 20.06 -3.41 -0.08
C ALA A 276 19.39 -3.84 -1.39
N PHE A 277 18.66 -4.95 -1.37
CA PHE A 277 17.96 -5.45 -2.56
C PHE A 277 16.82 -4.52 -2.96
N THR A 278 16.16 -3.88 -1.98
CA THR A 278 15.19 -2.81 -2.26
C THR A 278 15.88 -1.66 -3.03
N GLU A 279 17.03 -1.22 -2.54
CA GLU A 279 17.79 -0.10 -3.10
C GLU A 279 18.33 -0.42 -4.49
N LEU A 280 18.81 -1.66 -4.68
CA LEU A 280 19.42 -2.11 -5.96
C LEU A 280 18.37 -2.62 -6.97
N GLY A 281 17.09 -2.69 -6.59
CA GLY A 281 16.04 -3.21 -7.47
C GLY A 281 16.14 -4.73 -7.69
N TRP A 282 16.75 -5.46 -6.74
CA TRP A 282 16.95 -6.91 -6.84
C TRP A 282 15.77 -7.70 -6.25
N PRO A 283 15.57 -8.99 -6.68
CA PRO A 283 14.49 -9.82 -6.14
C PRO A 283 14.56 -10.00 -4.62
N ARG A 284 13.40 -9.97 -3.96
CA ARG A 284 13.32 -9.92 -2.49
C ARG A 284 12.41 -11.00 -1.88
N GLU A 285 12.29 -12.14 -2.52
CA GLU A 285 11.52 -13.24 -1.97
C GLU A 285 12.16 -13.72 -0.66
N ALA A 286 11.34 -13.97 0.36
CA ALA A 286 11.82 -14.34 1.70
C ALA A 286 12.69 -15.59 1.67
N ALA A 287 12.34 -16.57 0.84
CA ALA A 287 13.14 -17.79 0.68
C ALA A 287 14.51 -17.48 0.08
N LEU A 288 14.54 -16.66 -0.99
CA LEU A 288 15.81 -16.24 -1.62
C LEU A 288 16.72 -15.54 -0.61
N LEU A 289 16.20 -14.58 0.15
CA LEU A 289 17.02 -13.82 1.11
C LEU A 289 17.55 -14.72 2.23
N ARG A 290 16.75 -15.68 2.70
CA ARG A 290 17.17 -16.65 3.71
C ARG A 290 18.30 -17.57 3.17
N ASP A 291 18.10 -18.13 1.99
CA ASP A 291 19.04 -19.07 1.39
C ASP A 291 20.34 -18.38 1.00
N LEU A 292 20.24 -17.14 0.51
CA LEU A 292 21.42 -16.33 0.19
C LEU A 292 22.20 -15.95 1.46
N ALA A 293 21.53 -15.57 2.55
CA ALA A 293 22.19 -15.28 3.82
C ALA A 293 22.92 -16.52 4.32
N ALA A 294 22.28 -17.68 4.29
CA ALA A 294 22.88 -18.95 4.70
C ALA A 294 24.13 -19.28 3.86
N TRP A 295 24.08 -19.01 2.55
CA TRP A 295 25.24 -19.21 1.68
C TRP A 295 26.36 -18.21 1.96
N LEU A 296 26.05 -16.95 2.23
CA LEU A 296 27.04 -15.88 2.45
C LEU A 296 27.79 -16.03 3.79
N LEU A 297 27.09 -16.41 4.87
CA LEU A 297 27.64 -16.38 6.23
C LEU A 297 29.00 -17.10 6.38
N PRO A 298 29.18 -18.35 5.89
CA PRO A 298 30.47 -19.03 6.03
C PRO A 298 31.62 -18.33 5.32
N HIS A 299 31.31 -17.51 4.32
CA HIS A 299 32.34 -16.81 3.53
C HIS A 299 32.67 -15.45 4.16
N LEU A 300 31.68 -14.73 4.68
CA LEU A 300 31.89 -13.38 5.22
C LEU A 300 32.74 -13.37 6.51
N GLY A 301 32.82 -14.49 7.22
CA GLY A 301 33.69 -14.62 8.40
C GLY A 301 35.18 -14.77 8.08
N ARG A 302 35.53 -14.95 6.80
CA ARG A 302 36.89 -15.23 6.34
C ARG A 302 37.49 -14.06 5.55
N ARG A 303 38.80 -14.13 5.23
CA ARG A 303 39.40 -13.18 4.29
C ARG A 303 38.94 -13.52 2.88
N PRO A 304 38.69 -12.50 2.04
CA PRO A 304 38.36 -12.76 0.63
C PRO A 304 39.43 -13.62 -0.06
N GLY A 305 38.95 -14.61 -0.78
CA GLY A 305 39.77 -15.49 -1.61
C GLY A 305 39.23 -15.49 -3.04
N LYS A 306 39.29 -16.64 -3.71
CA LYS A 306 38.75 -16.76 -5.08
C LYS A 306 37.23 -16.46 -5.05
N PRO A 307 36.71 -15.82 -6.11
CA PRO A 307 35.29 -15.55 -6.21
C PRO A 307 34.44 -16.82 -6.05
N LYS A 308 33.28 -16.66 -5.45
CA LYS A 308 32.28 -17.74 -5.26
C LYS A 308 30.99 -17.37 -6.00
N THR A 309 30.32 -18.34 -6.53
CA THR A 309 29.06 -18.14 -7.23
C THR A 309 27.95 -19.05 -6.67
N TRP A 310 26.71 -18.57 -6.72
CA TRP A 310 25.53 -19.32 -6.32
C TRP A 310 24.28 -18.69 -6.94
N GLY A 311 23.55 -19.48 -7.71
CA GLY A 311 22.22 -19.08 -8.18
C GLY A 311 22.10 -17.72 -8.88
N GLY A 312 23.11 -17.34 -9.69
CA GLY A 312 23.10 -16.03 -10.36
C GLY A 312 23.75 -14.91 -9.54
N TRP A 313 24.41 -15.26 -8.41
CA TRP A 313 25.10 -14.32 -7.52
C TRP A 313 26.60 -14.59 -7.49
N ARG A 314 27.40 -13.55 -7.42
CA ARG A 314 28.85 -13.64 -7.33
C ARG A 314 29.35 -12.87 -6.11
N LEU A 315 30.04 -13.55 -5.21
CA LEU A 315 30.73 -12.97 -4.05
C LEU A 315 32.24 -12.94 -4.35
N ALA A 316 32.85 -11.76 -4.26
CA ALA A 316 34.26 -11.57 -4.58
C ALA A 316 34.89 -10.58 -3.58
N ALA A 317 36.20 -10.45 -3.63
CA ALA A 317 36.89 -9.37 -2.93
C ALA A 317 36.41 -8.02 -3.50
N ALA A 318 36.17 -7.06 -2.64
CA ALA A 318 35.77 -5.72 -3.08
C ALA A 318 36.87 -5.12 -3.99
N GLY A 319 36.44 -4.52 -5.08
CA GLY A 319 37.33 -3.95 -6.08
C GLY A 319 37.84 -4.93 -7.11
N GLU A 320 37.55 -6.23 -7.01
CA GLU A 320 37.95 -7.22 -8.00
C GLU A 320 37.14 -7.01 -9.30
N GLY A 321 37.87 -6.75 -10.40
CA GLY A 321 37.26 -6.47 -11.70
C GLY A 321 36.97 -4.99 -11.96
N SER A 322 37.32 -4.11 -11.02
CA SER A 322 37.24 -2.66 -11.23
C SER A 322 38.50 -2.14 -11.88
N PRO A 323 38.41 -1.16 -12.81
CA PRO A 323 39.60 -0.52 -13.33
C PRO A 323 40.41 0.26 -12.27
N GLU A 324 39.80 0.61 -11.15
CA GLU A 324 40.47 1.17 -9.98
C GLU A 324 40.14 0.33 -8.75
N PRO A 325 40.88 -0.75 -8.49
CA PRO A 325 40.61 -1.65 -7.37
C PRO A 325 41.06 -1.01 -6.04
N ARG A 326 40.19 -0.18 -5.48
CA ARG A 326 40.35 0.30 -4.10
C ARG A 326 39.77 -0.76 -3.17
N ARG A 327 40.66 -1.48 -2.48
CA ARG A 327 40.25 -2.41 -1.41
C ARG A 327 39.88 -1.57 -0.19
N ASP A 328 38.61 -1.42 0.04
CA ASP A 328 38.12 -0.80 1.27
C ASP A 328 38.27 -1.83 2.40
N PRO A 329 39.11 -1.58 3.41
CA PRO A 329 39.28 -2.52 4.50
C PRO A 329 38.01 -2.74 5.34
N LEU A 330 37.09 -1.79 5.33
CA LEU A 330 35.81 -1.92 6.02
C LEU A 330 34.87 -2.89 5.29
N PHE A 331 34.92 -2.92 3.95
CA PHE A 331 34.03 -3.72 3.13
C PHE A 331 34.83 -4.67 2.25
N PRO A 332 35.38 -5.74 2.85
CA PRO A 332 36.26 -6.64 2.08
C PRO A 332 35.52 -7.51 1.06
N TRP A 333 34.19 -7.56 1.10
CA TRP A 333 33.38 -8.41 0.23
C TRP A 333 32.43 -7.57 -0.64
N SER A 334 32.26 -7.99 -1.90
CA SER A 334 31.29 -7.44 -2.83
C SER A 334 30.40 -8.56 -3.37
N LEU A 335 29.09 -8.37 -3.25
CA LEU A 335 28.08 -9.25 -3.81
C LEU A 335 27.48 -8.57 -5.05
N THR A 336 27.50 -9.26 -6.18
CA THR A 336 26.91 -8.79 -7.44
C THR A 336 25.95 -9.84 -8.01
N ARG A 337 25.04 -9.38 -8.84
CA ARG A 337 24.14 -10.23 -9.62
C ARG A 337 24.61 -10.25 -11.09
N TYR A 338 24.58 -11.40 -11.76
CA TYR A 338 24.94 -11.52 -13.18
C TYR A 338 23.85 -12.26 -13.97
#